data_3dcac9320056c77ec95908aaf9ebe65a
#
_entry.id   3dcac9320056c77ec95908aaf9ebe65a
#
_cell.length_a   1.000
_cell.length_b   1.000
_cell.length_c   1.000
_cell.angle_alpha   90.00
_cell.angle_beta   90.00
_cell.angle_gamma   90.00
#
_symmetry.space_group_name_H-M   'P 1'
#
loop_
_entity.id
_entity.type
_entity.pdbx_description
1 polymer ?
#
loop_
_entity_poly.entity_id
_entity_poly.type
_entity_poly.pdbx_seq_one_letter_code
_entity_poly.pdbx_strand_id
1 'polypeptide(L)'
;GVQTCALPICFFEYGKARMFGCLGWGLCASTGGILFGIDPSYVFWMGSAAALLLMLLLVVAKPRPNQTAQVMNALGANQPQITAKTVFSLFRQRRMWMFILYVIGVACVYDVFDQQFATFFKTFFATPQEGTRAFGFATTAGEICNAIIMFCSPWIINRIGAKNTLLIAGVIMATRIIGSSFATTAVEVIALKMLHALEVPFLLVGAFKYITGVFDTRLSATIYLIGFQFAKQSAAIFLSAFAGNMYDRIGFQETYLMLGCFVLAITVVSAFTLSSREENAAGNKALEVH
;
A
#
# COMPACT_ATOMS: atom_id res chain seq x y z
N GLY A 1 20.31 26.71 -12.12
CA GLY A 1 19.77 26.19 -10.88
C GLY A 1 20.25 24.77 -10.63
N VAL A 2 21.32 24.63 -9.85
CA VAL A 2 21.83 23.35 -9.42
C VAL A 2 20.79 22.77 -8.44
N GLN A 3 20.06 21.77 -8.86
CA GLN A 3 19.27 20.97 -7.96
C GLN A 3 20.22 20.16 -7.09
N THR A 4 20.50 20.66 -5.91
CA THR A 4 21.10 19.88 -4.83
C THR A 4 20.09 18.84 -4.33
N CYS A 5 19.92 17.79 -5.08
CA CYS A 5 19.29 16.58 -4.59
C CYS A 5 20.35 15.82 -3.78
N ALA A 6 20.75 16.39 -2.66
CA ALA A 6 21.85 15.94 -1.83
C ALA A 6 21.37 15.01 -0.71
N LEU A 7 20.47 14.09 -1.01
CA LEU A 7 20.11 13.04 -0.05
C LEU A 7 20.27 11.67 -0.68
N PRO A 8 20.93 10.72 -0.02
CA PRO A 8 21.10 9.33 -0.50
C PRO A 8 19.75 8.61 -0.73
N ILE A 9 18.63 9.18 -0.28
CA ILE A 9 17.27 8.74 -0.57
C ILE A 9 16.94 8.85 -2.08
N CYS A 10 17.62 9.73 -2.83
CA CYS A 10 17.46 9.84 -4.29
C CYS A 10 17.97 8.61 -5.06
N PHE A 11 18.86 7.80 -4.49
CA PHE A 11 19.39 6.59 -5.10
C PHE A 11 18.56 5.33 -4.79
N PHE A 12 17.68 5.38 -3.78
CA PHE A 12 16.82 4.26 -3.42
C PHE A 12 15.41 4.47 -3.95
N GLU A 13 15.11 3.82 -5.05
CA GLU A 13 13.74 3.78 -5.56
C GLU A 13 12.96 2.68 -4.84
N TYR A 14 12.06 3.07 -3.96
CA TYR A 14 11.22 2.18 -3.15
C TYR A 14 10.54 1.09 -3.99
N GLY A 15 10.03 1.45 -5.18
CA GLY A 15 9.37 0.50 -6.08
C GLY A 15 10.28 -0.65 -6.51
N LYS A 16 11.55 -0.38 -6.84
CA LYS A 16 12.52 -1.40 -7.25
C LYS A 16 12.84 -2.40 -6.14
N ALA A 17 12.95 -1.93 -4.89
CA ALA A 17 13.17 -2.83 -3.77
C ALA A 17 11.91 -3.62 -3.40
N ARG A 18 10.76 -2.97 -3.43
CA ARG A 18 9.47 -3.60 -3.10
C ARG A 18 9.07 -4.69 -4.10
N MET A 19 9.51 -4.61 -5.36
CA MET A 19 9.31 -5.63 -6.40
C MET A 19 9.72 -7.04 -5.93
N PHE A 20 10.86 -7.16 -5.24
CA PHE A 20 11.31 -8.46 -4.72
C PHE A 20 10.35 -9.02 -3.66
N GLY A 21 9.71 -8.15 -2.88
CA GLY A 21 8.66 -8.55 -1.95
C GLY A 21 7.42 -9.11 -2.66
N CYS A 22 7.03 -8.54 -3.80
CA CYS A 22 5.91 -9.04 -4.61
C CYS A 22 6.23 -10.42 -5.19
N LEU A 23 7.44 -10.62 -5.73
CA LEU A 23 7.89 -11.92 -6.24
C LEU A 23 7.90 -12.99 -5.14
N GLY A 24 8.41 -12.65 -3.94
CA GLY A 24 8.39 -13.55 -2.78
C GLY A 24 6.98 -13.90 -2.35
N TRP A 25 6.09 -12.91 -2.29
CA TRP A 25 4.68 -13.12 -1.95
C TRP A 25 3.98 -14.02 -2.98
N GLY A 26 4.17 -13.78 -4.27
CA GLY A 26 3.60 -14.59 -5.34
C GLY A 26 4.08 -16.05 -5.28
N LEU A 27 5.36 -16.28 -5.02
CA LEU A 27 5.92 -17.62 -4.86
C LEU A 27 5.30 -18.34 -3.64
N CYS A 28 5.18 -17.63 -2.51
CA CYS A 28 4.56 -18.19 -1.31
C CYS A 28 3.06 -18.45 -1.48
N ALA A 29 2.35 -17.66 -2.28
CA ALA A 29 0.92 -17.85 -2.53
C ALA A 29 0.62 -19.15 -3.27
N SER A 30 1.36 -19.47 -4.34
CA SER A 30 1.17 -20.71 -5.08
C SER A 30 1.62 -21.93 -4.29
N THR A 31 2.81 -21.90 -3.66
CA THR A 31 3.31 -23.00 -2.82
C THR A 31 2.42 -23.22 -1.62
N GLY A 32 1.97 -22.15 -0.95
CA GLY A 32 1.02 -22.22 0.16
C GLY A 32 -0.33 -22.81 -0.25
N GLY A 33 -0.86 -22.42 -1.42
CA GLY A 33 -2.11 -22.99 -1.95
C GLY A 33 -2.02 -24.50 -2.24
N ILE A 34 -0.87 -24.98 -2.73
CA ILE A 34 -0.62 -26.41 -2.96
C ILE A 34 -0.49 -27.14 -1.62
N LEU A 35 0.33 -26.65 -0.70
CA LEU A 35 0.58 -27.25 0.60
C LEU A 35 -0.69 -27.31 1.45
N PHE A 36 -1.50 -26.25 1.43
CA PHE A 36 -2.79 -26.22 2.12
C PHE A 36 -3.76 -27.27 1.61
N GLY A 37 -3.67 -27.63 0.33
CA GLY A 37 -4.49 -28.70 -0.27
C GLY A 37 -4.05 -30.10 0.15
N ILE A 38 -2.84 -30.28 0.70
CA ILE A 38 -2.31 -31.53 1.23
C ILE A 38 -2.61 -31.61 2.72
N ASP A 39 -2.10 -30.66 3.50
CA ASP A 39 -2.34 -30.51 4.93
C ASP A 39 -2.17 -29.02 5.30
N PRO A 40 -3.19 -28.39 5.93
CA PRO A 40 -3.10 -26.99 6.37
C PRO A 40 -1.90 -26.68 7.27
N SER A 41 -1.40 -27.65 8.03
CA SER A 41 -0.25 -27.49 8.93
C SER A 41 1.04 -27.16 8.17
N TYR A 42 1.19 -27.61 6.94
CA TYR A 42 2.41 -27.38 6.15
C TYR A 42 2.64 -25.91 5.82
N VAL A 43 1.58 -25.10 5.74
CA VAL A 43 1.70 -23.65 5.53
C VAL A 43 2.38 -22.97 6.73
N PHE A 44 2.06 -23.42 7.95
CA PHE A 44 2.71 -22.89 9.16
C PHE A 44 4.19 -23.31 9.24
N TRP A 45 4.50 -24.55 8.87
CA TRP A 45 5.89 -25.02 8.81
C TRP A 45 6.71 -24.27 7.76
N MET A 46 6.13 -24.02 6.59
CA MET A 46 6.77 -23.20 5.56
C MET A 46 7.04 -21.77 6.06
N GLY A 47 6.07 -21.14 6.72
CA GLY A 47 6.24 -19.80 7.32
C GLY A 47 7.33 -19.78 8.39
N SER A 48 7.39 -20.79 9.26
CA SER A 48 8.41 -20.94 10.29
C SER A 48 9.81 -21.11 9.70
N ALA A 49 9.95 -21.94 8.65
CA ALA A 49 11.20 -22.15 7.95
C ALA A 49 11.71 -20.85 7.28
N ALA A 50 10.80 -20.10 6.63
CA ALA A 50 11.12 -18.80 6.04
C ALA A 50 11.55 -17.78 7.10
N ALA A 51 10.91 -17.74 8.25
CA ALA A 51 11.27 -16.86 9.37
C ALA A 51 12.66 -17.21 9.94
N LEU A 52 12.97 -18.50 10.11
CA LEU A 52 14.28 -18.96 10.54
C LEU A 52 15.38 -18.59 9.54
N LEU A 53 15.10 -18.78 8.24
CA LEU A 53 16.03 -18.39 7.18
C LEU A 53 16.29 -16.88 7.20
N LEU A 54 15.24 -16.08 7.34
CA LEU A 54 15.39 -14.62 7.44
C LEU A 54 16.21 -14.23 8.68
N MET A 55 15.97 -14.86 9.82
CA MET A 55 16.74 -14.63 11.05
C MET A 55 18.22 -14.95 10.83
N LEU A 56 18.54 -16.09 10.23
CA LEU A 56 19.91 -16.47 9.92
C LEU A 56 20.58 -15.49 8.96
N LEU A 57 19.87 -15.07 7.91
CA LEU A 57 20.37 -14.08 6.96
C LEU A 57 20.67 -12.74 7.64
N LEU A 58 19.81 -12.27 8.56
CA LEU A 58 20.03 -11.03 9.30
C LEU A 58 21.22 -11.10 10.27
N VAL A 59 21.46 -12.27 10.88
CA VAL A 59 22.62 -12.49 11.77
C VAL A 59 23.94 -12.52 10.95
N VAL A 60 23.91 -13.12 9.75
CA VAL A 60 25.10 -13.24 8.89
C VAL A 60 25.35 -11.96 8.09
N ALA A 61 24.28 -11.26 7.69
CA ALA A 61 24.38 -10.02 6.93
C ALA A 61 24.96 -8.90 7.79
N LYS A 62 26.26 -8.64 7.63
CA LYS A 62 26.90 -7.48 8.26
C LYS A 62 26.46 -6.22 7.50
N PRO A 63 25.76 -5.27 8.14
CA PRO A 63 25.49 -3.99 7.51
C PRO A 63 26.82 -3.31 7.16
N ARG A 64 26.91 -2.79 5.95
CA ARG A 64 28.10 -1.98 5.56
C ARG A 64 28.03 -0.67 6.34
N PRO A 65 28.88 -0.45 7.37
CA PRO A 65 28.67 0.62 8.35
C PRO A 65 28.90 2.04 7.80
N ASN A 66 29.53 2.19 6.63
CA ASN A 66 30.23 3.44 6.35
C ASN A 66 29.49 4.48 5.48
N GLN A 67 28.50 4.14 4.69
CA GLN A 67 27.88 5.17 3.86
C GLN A 67 26.68 5.85 4.56
N THR A 68 25.83 5.09 5.21
CA THR A 68 24.65 5.65 5.88
C THR A 68 25.03 6.42 7.15
N ALA A 69 26.00 5.91 7.93
CA ALA A 69 26.48 6.60 9.14
C ALA A 69 27.29 7.86 8.80
N GLN A 70 28.13 7.85 7.77
CA GLN A 70 28.86 9.03 7.32
C GLN A 70 27.93 10.09 6.76
N VAL A 71 26.90 9.71 5.99
CA VAL A 71 25.89 10.63 5.49
C VAL A 71 25.01 11.15 6.61
N MET A 72 24.59 10.30 7.55
CA MET A 72 23.84 10.72 8.75
C MET A 72 24.67 11.66 9.63
N ASN A 73 25.95 11.39 9.84
CA ASN A 73 26.83 12.28 10.61
C ASN A 73 27.13 13.61 9.87
N ALA A 74 27.31 13.56 8.57
CA ALA A 74 27.50 14.78 7.77
C ALA A 74 26.24 15.65 7.68
N LEU A 75 25.05 15.01 7.71
CA LEU A 75 23.77 15.72 7.73
C LEU A 75 23.32 16.09 9.16
N GLY A 76 23.71 15.29 10.18
CA GLY A 76 23.27 15.44 11.56
C GLY A 76 23.98 16.55 12.33
N ALA A 77 25.17 16.96 11.90
CA ALA A 77 25.95 17.96 12.63
C ALA A 77 25.32 19.38 12.65
N ASN A 78 24.38 19.68 11.71
CA ASN A 78 23.75 21.00 11.58
C ASN A 78 22.22 20.97 11.46
N GLN A 79 21.54 19.84 11.79
CA GLN A 79 20.09 19.80 11.65
C GLN A 79 19.38 19.74 13.02
N PRO A 80 18.30 20.53 13.23
CA PRO A 80 17.52 20.47 14.45
C PRO A 80 16.96 19.05 14.65
N GLN A 81 17.14 18.53 15.88
CA GLN A 81 16.66 17.20 16.23
C GLN A 81 15.15 17.10 16.09
N ILE A 82 14.67 15.94 15.59
CA ILE A 82 13.25 15.63 15.53
C ILE A 82 12.76 15.45 16.97
N THR A 83 12.03 16.44 17.47
CA THR A 83 11.45 16.43 18.80
C THR A 83 10.00 15.93 18.74
N ALA A 84 9.50 15.33 19.83
CA ALA A 84 8.08 14.96 19.94
C ALA A 84 7.15 16.13 19.59
N LYS A 85 7.51 17.35 19.96
CA LYS A 85 6.78 18.59 19.60
C LYS A 85 6.66 18.76 18.07
N THR A 86 7.72 18.45 17.31
CA THR A 86 7.70 18.52 15.84
C THR A 86 6.77 17.48 15.25
N VAL A 87 6.72 16.27 15.82
CA VAL A 87 5.78 15.21 15.40
C VAL A 87 4.35 15.61 15.71
N PHE A 88 4.09 16.16 16.91
CA PHE A 88 2.75 16.66 17.26
C PHE A 88 2.29 17.83 16.39
N SER A 89 3.20 18.66 15.91
CA SER A 89 2.88 19.77 15.01
C SER A 89 2.32 19.28 13.66
N LEU A 90 2.64 18.05 13.22
CA LEU A 90 2.08 17.45 12.00
C LEU A 90 0.56 17.30 12.09
N PHE A 91 0.04 16.91 13.26
CA PHE A 91 -1.41 16.76 13.49
C PHE A 91 -2.16 18.08 13.49
N ARG A 92 -1.46 19.21 13.59
CA ARG A 92 -2.05 20.55 13.43
C ARG A 92 -2.21 20.95 11.96
N GLN A 93 -1.55 20.24 11.03
CA GLN A 93 -1.60 20.55 9.60
C GLN A 93 -2.84 19.89 8.96
N ARG A 94 -3.68 20.67 8.29
CA ARG A 94 -4.82 20.18 7.52
C ARG A 94 -4.41 19.08 6.50
N ARG A 95 -3.25 19.24 5.89
CA ARG A 95 -2.71 18.28 4.89
C ARG A 95 -2.54 16.88 5.45
N MET A 96 -2.13 16.76 6.73
CA MET A 96 -1.97 15.48 7.41
C MET A 96 -3.33 14.77 7.56
N TRP A 97 -4.37 15.49 7.98
CA TRP A 97 -5.72 14.93 8.15
C TRP A 97 -6.35 14.53 6.81
N MET A 98 -6.11 15.31 5.74
CA MET A 98 -6.59 14.95 4.40
C MET A 98 -5.90 13.69 3.87
N PHE A 99 -4.61 13.54 4.14
CA PHE A 99 -3.87 12.32 3.81
C PHE A 99 -4.37 11.12 4.63
N ILE A 100 -4.57 11.27 5.95
CA ILE A 100 -5.14 10.24 6.82
C ILE A 100 -6.55 9.85 6.35
N LEU A 101 -7.39 10.80 5.96
CA LEU A 101 -8.73 10.53 5.43
C LEU A 101 -8.65 9.63 4.18
N TYR A 102 -7.75 9.96 3.25
CA TYR A 102 -7.49 9.11 2.08
C TYR A 102 -7.03 7.71 2.48
N VAL A 103 -6.08 7.61 3.41
CA VAL A 103 -5.55 6.33 3.88
C VAL A 103 -6.65 5.47 4.52
N ILE A 104 -7.50 6.06 5.36
CA ILE A 104 -8.61 5.33 6.00
C ILE A 104 -9.67 4.95 4.96
N GLY A 105 -10.03 5.87 4.08
CA GLY A 105 -11.14 5.63 3.13
C GLY A 105 -10.76 4.79 1.92
N VAL A 106 -9.47 4.70 1.58
CA VAL A 106 -9.00 3.93 0.42
C VAL A 106 -8.12 2.76 0.87
N ALA A 107 -6.98 3.02 1.50
CA ALA A 107 -6.02 1.97 1.82
C ALA A 107 -6.51 1.01 2.91
N CYS A 108 -7.28 1.48 3.91
CA CYS A 108 -7.87 0.62 4.93
C CYS A 108 -9.01 -0.22 4.36
N VAL A 109 -9.88 0.36 3.53
CA VAL A 109 -10.98 -0.38 2.89
C VAL A 109 -10.43 -1.48 1.99
N TYR A 110 -9.31 -1.24 1.30
CA TYR A 110 -8.60 -2.26 0.55
C TYR A 110 -8.23 -3.47 1.43
N ASP A 111 -7.59 -3.25 2.58
CA ASP A 111 -7.20 -4.34 3.48
C ASP A 111 -8.45 -5.14 3.96
N VAL A 112 -9.52 -4.44 4.33
CA VAL A 112 -10.78 -5.04 4.80
C VAL A 112 -11.46 -5.87 3.70
N PHE A 113 -11.50 -5.34 2.48
CA PHE A 113 -12.00 -6.06 1.32
C PHE A 113 -11.16 -7.31 1.03
N ASP A 114 -9.83 -7.19 1.00
CA ASP A 114 -8.93 -8.28 0.62
C ASP A 114 -8.91 -9.41 1.67
N GLN A 115 -9.18 -9.12 2.95
CA GLN A 115 -9.29 -10.13 4.02
C GLN A 115 -10.33 -11.21 3.71
N GLN A 116 -11.47 -10.84 3.15
CA GLN A 116 -12.57 -11.77 2.85
C GLN A 116 -12.65 -12.16 1.36
N PHE A 117 -11.85 -11.52 0.51
CA PHE A 117 -11.91 -11.75 -0.93
C PHE A 117 -11.60 -13.20 -1.31
N ALA A 118 -10.69 -13.88 -0.62
CA ALA A 118 -10.40 -15.28 -0.85
C ALA A 118 -11.63 -16.19 -0.57
N THR A 119 -12.42 -15.87 0.45
CA THR A 119 -13.65 -16.59 0.77
C THR A 119 -14.71 -16.38 -0.31
N PHE A 120 -14.92 -15.15 -0.72
CA PHE A 120 -15.81 -14.79 -1.83
C PHE A 120 -15.37 -15.45 -3.15
N PHE A 121 -14.08 -15.40 -3.48
CA PHE A 121 -13.53 -16.00 -4.69
C PHE A 121 -13.83 -17.48 -4.82
N LYS A 122 -13.77 -18.23 -3.72
CA LYS A 122 -14.03 -19.67 -3.71
C LYS A 122 -15.48 -20.04 -4.04
N THR A 123 -16.44 -19.15 -3.82
CA THR A 123 -17.86 -19.41 -4.12
C THR A 123 -18.16 -19.58 -5.61
N PHE A 124 -17.25 -19.19 -6.49
CA PHE A 124 -17.38 -19.33 -7.96
C PHE A 124 -16.83 -20.66 -8.51
N PHE A 125 -16.36 -21.56 -7.65
CA PHE A 125 -15.77 -22.84 -8.05
C PHE A 125 -16.59 -24.02 -7.52
N ALA A 126 -16.52 -25.16 -8.22
CA ALA A 126 -17.30 -26.34 -7.87
C ALA A 126 -16.91 -26.94 -6.50
N THR A 127 -15.63 -26.84 -6.13
CA THR A 127 -15.13 -27.31 -4.84
C THR A 127 -14.27 -26.26 -4.15
N PRO A 128 -14.27 -26.18 -2.80
CA PRO A 128 -13.41 -25.27 -2.04
C PRO A 128 -11.92 -25.48 -2.32
N GLN A 129 -11.50 -26.70 -2.60
CA GLN A 129 -10.11 -27.05 -2.93
C GLN A 129 -9.70 -26.47 -4.29
N GLU A 130 -10.56 -26.62 -5.28
CA GLU A 130 -10.37 -26.03 -6.61
C GLU A 130 -10.26 -24.49 -6.51
N GLY A 131 -11.19 -23.86 -5.80
CA GLY A 131 -11.18 -22.42 -5.56
C GLY A 131 -9.92 -21.95 -4.82
N THR A 132 -9.42 -22.72 -3.86
CA THR A 132 -8.16 -22.39 -3.15
C THR A 132 -6.95 -22.46 -4.07
N ARG A 133 -6.85 -23.47 -4.92
CA ARG A 133 -5.78 -23.60 -5.92
C ARG A 133 -5.84 -22.48 -6.96
N ALA A 134 -7.03 -22.22 -7.49
CA ALA A 134 -7.25 -21.14 -8.46
C ALA A 134 -6.90 -19.76 -7.87
N PHE A 135 -7.26 -19.51 -6.61
CA PHE A 135 -6.89 -18.28 -5.90
C PHE A 135 -5.37 -18.14 -5.75
N GLY A 136 -4.66 -19.22 -5.39
CA GLY A 136 -3.21 -19.25 -5.29
C GLY A 136 -2.53 -18.90 -6.63
N PHE A 137 -2.95 -19.54 -7.72
CA PHE A 137 -2.41 -19.25 -9.05
C PHE A 137 -2.75 -17.83 -9.55
N ALA A 138 -3.99 -17.38 -9.35
CA ALA A 138 -4.39 -16.02 -9.70
C ALA A 138 -3.60 -14.98 -8.90
N THR A 139 -3.34 -15.24 -7.61
CA THR A 139 -2.50 -14.38 -6.78
C THR A 139 -1.06 -14.36 -7.29
N THR A 140 -0.47 -15.51 -7.62
CA THR A 140 0.89 -15.58 -8.18
C THR A 140 1.00 -14.81 -9.49
N ALA A 141 0.06 -14.99 -10.42
CA ALA A 141 0.03 -14.25 -11.68
C ALA A 141 -0.11 -12.73 -11.43
N GLY A 142 -1.01 -12.35 -10.52
CA GLY A 142 -1.19 -10.96 -10.10
C GLY A 142 0.07 -10.36 -9.50
N GLU A 143 0.80 -11.10 -8.66
CA GLU A 143 2.03 -10.61 -8.03
C GLU A 143 3.21 -10.49 -9.00
N ILE A 144 3.27 -11.34 -10.03
CA ILE A 144 4.27 -11.18 -11.11
C ILE A 144 3.98 -9.88 -11.88
N CYS A 145 2.73 -9.64 -12.26
CA CYS A 145 2.34 -8.38 -12.90
C CYS A 145 2.59 -7.17 -11.97
N ASN A 146 2.24 -7.30 -10.69
CA ASN A 146 2.49 -6.30 -9.66
C ASN A 146 3.99 -5.96 -9.56
N ALA A 147 4.86 -6.97 -9.56
CA ALA A 147 6.32 -6.76 -9.52
C ALA A 147 6.81 -5.95 -10.73
N ILE A 148 6.33 -6.25 -11.94
CA ILE A 148 6.68 -5.52 -13.16
C ILE A 148 6.21 -4.05 -13.05
N ILE A 149 4.96 -3.84 -12.64
CA ILE A 149 4.41 -2.49 -12.49
C ILE A 149 5.11 -1.74 -11.37
N MET A 150 5.46 -2.41 -10.27
CA MET A 150 6.22 -1.84 -9.15
C MET A 150 7.60 -1.33 -9.62
N PHE A 151 8.26 -2.09 -10.50
CA PHE A 151 9.54 -1.68 -11.10
C PHE A 151 9.38 -0.43 -11.98
N CYS A 152 8.31 -0.36 -12.77
CA CYS A 152 8.03 0.76 -13.67
C CYS A 152 7.38 1.97 -12.97
N SER A 153 6.77 1.75 -11.80
CA SER A 153 5.95 2.78 -11.11
C SER A 153 6.68 4.09 -10.81
N PRO A 154 7.99 4.14 -10.45
CA PRO A 154 8.67 5.41 -10.22
C PRO A 154 8.68 6.32 -11.45
N TRP A 155 8.86 5.73 -12.63
CA TRP A 155 8.85 6.48 -13.89
C TRP A 155 7.45 7.03 -14.22
N ILE A 156 6.42 6.20 -14.05
CA ILE A 156 5.02 6.62 -14.27
C ILE A 156 4.66 7.75 -13.31
N ILE A 157 4.93 7.56 -12.01
CA ILE A 157 4.55 8.51 -10.96
C ILE A 157 5.28 9.85 -11.11
N ASN A 158 6.54 9.84 -11.59
CA ASN A 158 7.27 11.07 -11.87
C ASN A 158 6.62 11.91 -12.99
N ARG A 159 5.89 11.28 -13.91
CA ARG A 159 5.17 11.98 -14.99
C ARG A 159 3.81 12.50 -14.57
N ILE A 160 3.01 11.68 -13.89
CA ILE A 160 1.62 12.02 -13.55
C ILE A 160 1.50 12.72 -12.18
N GLY A 161 2.55 12.67 -11.36
CA GLY A 161 2.57 13.23 -10.01
C GLY A 161 1.97 12.32 -8.95
N ALA A 162 2.42 12.48 -7.70
CA ALA A 162 2.05 11.59 -6.60
C ALA A 162 0.56 11.69 -6.22
N LYS A 163 -0.03 12.90 -6.22
CA LYS A 163 -1.47 13.12 -5.97
C LYS A 163 -2.31 12.35 -6.98
N ASN A 164 -2.06 12.54 -8.27
CA ASN A 164 -2.84 11.89 -9.33
C ASN A 164 -2.68 10.38 -9.29
N THR A 165 -1.50 9.88 -8.92
CA THR A 165 -1.25 8.44 -8.73
C THR A 165 -2.13 7.85 -7.64
N LEU A 166 -2.26 8.54 -6.48
CA LEU A 166 -3.14 8.12 -5.41
C LEU A 166 -4.61 8.12 -5.86
N LEU A 167 -5.04 9.14 -6.59
CA LEU A 167 -6.41 9.19 -7.12
C LEU A 167 -6.69 8.05 -8.11
N ILE A 168 -5.74 7.75 -9.01
CA ILE A 168 -5.85 6.62 -9.93
C ILE A 168 -5.93 5.29 -9.16
N ALA A 169 -5.10 5.10 -8.12
CA ALA A 169 -5.18 3.93 -7.26
C ALA A 169 -6.56 3.78 -6.61
N GLY A 170 -7.13 4.88 -6.10
CA GLY A 170 -8.47 4.89 -5.52
C GLY A 170 -9.57 4.54 -6.54
N VAL A 171 -9.48 5.05 -7.78
CA VAL A 171 -10.43 4.71 -8.86
C VAL A 171 -10.32 3.24 -9.24
N ILE A 172 -9.11 2.70 -9.43
CA ILE A 172 -8.90 1.28 -9.76
C ILE A 172 -9.46 0.40 -8.65
N MET A 173 -9.21 0.75 -7.40
CA MET A 173 -9.72 0.04 -6.23
C MET A 173 -11.25 0.08 -6.16
N ALA A 174 -11.88 1.25 -6.33
CA ALA A 174 -13.33 1.36 -6.39
C ALA A 174 -13.91 0.49 -7.50
N THR A 175 -13.30 0.52 -8.70
CA THR A 175 -13.71 -0.31 -9.84
C THR A 175 -13.61 -1.80 -9.51
N ARG A 176 -12.53 -2.24 -8.86
CA ARG A 176 -12.34 -3.63 -8.45
C ARG A 176 -13.39 -4.07 -7.43
N ILE A 177 -13.62 -3.27 -6.38
CA ILE A 177 -14.56 -3.60 -5.31
C ILE A 177 -16.01 -3.58 -5.83
N ILE A 178 -16.40 -2.52 -6.55
CA ILE A 178 -17.74 -2.42 -7.16
C ILE A 178 -17.93 -3.52 -8.21
N GLY A 179 -16.94 -3.76 -9.08
CA GLY A 179 -16.99 -4.85 -10.05
C GLY A 179 -17.20 -6.21 -9.42
N SER A 180 -16.56 -6.46 -8.26
CA SER A 180 -16.74 -7.71 -7.52
C SER A 180 -18.17 -7.90 -7.00
N SER A 181 -18.91 -6.82 -6.72
CA SER A 181 -20.32 -6.91 -6.32
C SER A 181 -21.24 -7.40 -7.43
N PHE A 182 -20.85 -7.19 -8.70
CA PHE A 182 -21.63 -7.62 -9.88
C PHE A 182 -21.09 -8.91 -10.52
N ALA A 183 -19.98 -9.45 -10.01
CA ALA A 183 -19.39 -10.64 -10.58
C ALA A 183 -20.30 -11.86 -10.40
N THR A 184 -20.47 -12.62 -11.48
CA THR A 184 -21.31 -13.83 -11.54
C THR A 184 -20.53 -15.06 -11.97
N THR A 185 -19.34 -14.90 -12.52
CA THR A 185 -18.51 -15.97 -13.08
C THR A 185 -17.09 -15.98 -12.49
N ALA A 186 -16.46 -17.15 -12.48
CA ALA A 186 -15.06 -17.30 -12.04
C ALA A 186 -14.09 -16.43 -12.89
N VAL A 187 -14.36 -16.28 -14.19
CA VAL A 187 -13.52 -15.50 -15.10
C VAL A 187 -13.55 -14.01 -14.71
N GLU A 188 -14.73 -13.47 -14.41
CA GLU A 188 -14.90 -12.09 -13.98
C GLU A 188 -14.14 -11.81 -12.67
N VAL A 189 -14.27 -12.71 -11.68
CA VAL A 189 -13.59 -12.56 -10.39
C VAL A 189 -12.07 -12.66 -10.54
N ILE A 190 -11.57 -13.53 -11.42
CA ILE A 190 -10.14 -13.61 -11.74
C ILE A 190 -9.68 -12.30 -12.43
N ALA A 191 -10.41 -11.79 -13.40
CA ALA A 191 -10.07 -10.53 -14.08
C ALA A 191 -10.03 -9.35 -13.09
N LEU A 192 -11.00 -9.25 -12.19
CA LEU A 192 -11.04 -8.24 -11.13
C LEU A 192 -9.88 -8.39 -10.13
N LYS A 193 -9.49 -9.65 -9.82
CA LYS A 193 -8.30 -9.92 -8.99
C LYS A 193 -7.03 -9.38 -9.66
N MET A 194 -6.92 -9.43 -10.98
CA MET A 194 -5.74 -8.92 -11.70
C MET A 194 -5.57 -7.40 -11.60
N LEU A 195 -6.64 -6.62 -11.34
CA LEU A 195 -6.54 -5.17 -11.09
C LEU A 195 -5.67 -4.84 -9.86
N HIS A 196 -5.53 -5.77 -8.92
CA HIS A 196 -4.60 -5.68 -7.80
C HIS A 196 -3.17 -5.34 -8.23
N ALA A 197 -2.75 -5.86 -9.37
CA ALA A 197 -1.41 -5.60 -9.91
C ALA A 197 -1.14 -4.12 -10.22
N LEU A 198 -2.18 -3.34 -10.49
CA LEU A 198 -2.09 -1.89 -10.74
C LEU A 198 -2.29 -1.07 -9.47
N GLU A 199 -3.28 -1.43 -8.65
CA GLU A 199 -3.66 -0.60 -7.49
C GLU A 199 -2.56 -0.53 -6.42
N VAL A 200 -1.90 -1.65 -6.11
CA VAL A 200 -0.91 -1.71 -5.02
C VAL A 200 0.35 -0.90 -5.32
N PRO A 201 0.99 -0.99 -6.51
CA PRO A 201 2.11 -0.14 -6.85
C PRO A 201 1.77 1.35 -6.79
N PHE A 202 0.61 1.73 -7.33
CA PHE A 202 0.20 3.12 -7.35
C PHE A 202 -0.13 3.63 -5.95
N LEU A 203 -0.75 2.80 -5.10
CA LEU A 203 -1.02 3.14 -3.72
C LEU A 203 0.28 3.29 -2.91
N LEU A 204 1.14 2.27 -2.88
CA LEU A 204 2.31 2.26 -2.00
C LEU A 204 3.40 3.22 -2.45
N VAL A 205 3.78 3.19 -3.72
CA VAL A 205 4.82 4.09 -4.25
C VAL A 205 4.28 5.51 -4.34
N GLY A 206 2.99 5.67 -4.70
CA GLY A 206 2.29 6.95 -4.69
C GLY A 206 2.25 7.58 -3.30
N ALA A 207 1.88 6.83 -2.26
CA ALA A 207 1.86 7.31 -0.88
C ALA A 207 3.27 7.72 -0.41
N PHE A 208 4.29 6.91 -0.69
CA PHE A 208 5.67 7.25 -0.34
C PHE A 208 6.14 8.53 -1.03
N LYS A 209 5.89 8.66 -2.34
CA LYS A 209 6.24 9.88 -3.09
C LYS A 209 5.38 11.09 -2.71
N TYR A 210 4.14 10.88 -2.32
CA TYR A 210 3.28 11.95 -1.80
C TYR A 210 3.84 12.48 -0.47
N ILE A 211 4.17 11.59 0.46
CA ILE A 211 4.75 11.97 1.75
C ILE A 211 6.05 12.77 1.56
N THR A 212 6.96 12.27 0.73
CA THR A 212 8.26 12.94 0.49
C THR A 212 8.15 14.24 -0.33
N GLY A 213 7.06 14.41 -1.08
CA GLY A 213 6.82 15.60 -1.90
C GLY A 213 6.02 16.70 -1.23
N VAL A 214 5.15 16.35 -0.26
CA VAL A 214 4.21 17.28 0.39
C VAL A 214 4.67 17.69 1.79
N PHE A 215 5.36 16.78 2.48
CA PHE A 215 5.83 17.01 3.84
C PHE A 215 7.37 17.14 3.90
N ASP A 216 7.88 17.52 5.08
CA ASP A 216 9.32 17.54 5.32
C ASP A 216 9.90 16.14 5.16
N THR A 217 10.86 15.99 4.24
CA THR A 217 11.53 14.72 3.92
C THR A 217 12.16 14.05 5.14
N ARG A 218 12.57 14.82 6.15
CA ARG A 218 13.13 14.31 7.40
C ARG A 218 12.11 13.55 8.23
N LEU A 219 10.83 13.91 8.12
CA LEU A 219 9.74 13.29 8.84
C LEU A 219 9.04 12.19 8.02
N SER A 220 9.52 11.89 6.82
CA SER A 220 8.84 10.96 5.89
C SER A 220 8.63 9.57 6.50
N ALA A 221 9.63 9.02 7.20
CA ALA A 221 9.51 7.73 7.86
C ALA A 221 8.45 7.78 8.98
N THR A 222 8.43 8.84 9.78
CA THR A 222 7.47 9.04 10.87
C THR A 222 6.06 9.20 10.31
N ILE A 223 5.90 10.00 9.24
CA ILE A 223 4.60 10.21 8.59
C ILE A 223 4.10 8.91 7.95
N TYR A 224 4.98 8.12 7.33
CA TYR A 224 4.62 6.82 6.79
C TYR A 224 4.15 5.86 7.90
N LEU A 225 4.87 5.80 9.02
CA LEU A 225 4.50 4.93 10.14
C LEU A 225 3.20 5.38 10.82
N ILE A 226 3.04 6.66 11.12
CA ILE A 226 1.89 7.18 11.86
C ILE A 226 0.72 7.49 10.93
N GLY A 227 0.96 8.26 9.88
CA GLY A 227 -0.08 8.75 8.97
C GLY A 227 -0.58 7.71 7.98
N PHE A 228 0.25 6.73 7.62
CA PHE A 228 -0.16 5.66 6.72
C PHE A 228 -0.39 4.35 7.47
N GLN A 229 0.62 3.74 8.09
CA GLN A 229 0.49 2.41 8.66
C GLN A 229 -0.38 2.38 9.91
N PHE A 230 -0.09 3.23 10.90
CA PHE A 230 -0.85 3.23 12.15
C PHE A 230 -2.30 3.67 11.93
N ALA A 231 -2.54 4.73 11.16
CA ALA A 231 -3.89 5.19 10.85
C ALA A 231 -4.70 4.11 10.12
N LYS A 232 -4.09 3.43 9.14
CA LYS A 232 -4.70 2.34 8.39
C LYS A 232 -5.08 1.17 9.30
N GLN A 233 -4.16 0.68 10.11
CA GLN A 233 -4.39 -0.47 10.98
C GLN A 233 -5.36 -0.18 12.12
N SER A 234 -5.30 1.02 12.69
CA SER A 234 -6.27 1.44 13.73
C SER A 234 -7.70 1.51 13.17
N ALA A 235 -7.86 2.04 11.96
CA ALA A 235 -9.17 2.07 11.30
C ALA A 235 -9.65 0.67 10.92
N ALA A 236 -8.74 -0.23 10.52
CA ALA A 236 -9.05 -1.61 10.15
C ALA A 236 -9.71 -2.39 11.29
N ILE A 237 -9.35 -2.13 12.55
CA ILE A 237 -9.96 -2.78 13.72
C ILE A 237 -11.49 -2.58 13.72
N PHE A 238 -11.92 -1.34 13.51
CA PHE A 238 -13.35 -1.00 13.52
C PHE A 238 -14.04 -1.40 12.22
N LEU A 239 -13.39 -1.11 11.09
CA LEU A 239 -13.97 -1.34 9.78
C LEU A 239 -14.08 -2.83 9.45
N SER A 240 -13.14 -3.68 9.88
CA SER A 240 -13.21 -5.14 9.69
C SER A 240 -14.37 -5.75 10.48
N ALA A 241 -14.59 -5.31 11.73
CA ALA A 241 -15.72 -5.76 12.53
C ALA A 241 -17.06 -5.32 11.91
N PHE A 242 -17.13 -4.08 11.42
CA PHE A 242 -18.32 -3.56 10.74
C PHE A 242 -18.59 -4.34 9.43
N ALA A 243 -17.58 -4.51 8.58
CA ALA A 243 -17.72 -5.25 7.32
C ALA A 243 -18.05 -6.72 7.56
N GLY A 244 -17.45 -7.37 8.57
CA GLY A 244 -17.78 -8.74 8.96
C GLY A 244 -19.26 -8.91 9.28
N ASN A 245 -19.82 -8.01 10.09
CA ASN A 245 -21.25 -8.02 10.40
C ASN A 245 -22.13 -7.79 9.15
N MET A 246 -21.67 -6.95 8.21
CA MET A 246 -22.37 -6.72 6.95
C MET A 246 -22.36 -7.97 6.05
N TYR A 247 -21.20 -8.67 5.93
CA TYR A 247 -21.11 -9.93 5.19
C TYR A 247 -22.11 -10.99 5.70
N ASP A 248 -22.29 -11.06 7.02
CA ASP A 248 -23.22 -12.01 7.64
C ASP A 248 -24.69 -11.62 7.45
N ARG A 249 -25.01 -10.32 7.40
CA ARG A 249 -26.39 -9.82 7.33
C ARG A 249 -26.92 -9.68 5.91
N ILE A 250 -26.12 -9.12 5.01
CA ILE A 250 -26.56 -8.74 3.64
C ILE A 250 -25.76 -9.45 2.57
N GLY A 251 -24.71 -10.21 2.94
CA GLY A 251 -23.86 -10.95 2.00
C GLY A 251 -22.71 -10.14 1.42
N PHE A 252 -21.88 -10.84 0.62
CA PHE A 252 -20.66 -10.25 0.05
C PHE A 252 -20.94 -9.17 -0.99
N GLN A 253 -21.86 -9.42 -1.92
CA GLN A 253 -22.08 -8.54 -3.07
C GLN A 253 -22.56 -7.15 -2.64
N GLU A 254 -23.58 -7.09 -1.77
CA GLU A 254 -24.12 -5.84 -1.24
C GLU A 254 -23.08 -5.08 -0.41
N THR A 255 -22.32 -5.82 0.43
CA THR A 255 -21.25 -5.21 1.24
C THR A 255 -20.15 -4.63 0.35
N TYR A 256 -19.76 -5.33 -0.73
CA TYR A 256 -18.76 -4.83 -1.68
C TYR A 256 -19.26 -3.60 -2.43
N LEU A 257 -20.52 -3.56 -2.82
CA LEU A 257 -21.09 -2.37 -3.44
C LEU A 257 -20.98 -1.16 -2.51
N MET A 258 -21.35 -1.32 -1.23
CA MET A 258 -21.26 -0.25 -0.24
C MET A 258 -19.80 0.20 0.00
N LEU A 259 -18.89 -0.75 0.21
CA LEU A 259 -17.46 -0.44 0.40
C LEU A 259 -16.86 0.25 -0.83
N GLY A 260 -17.19 -0.21 -2.02
CA GLY A 260 -16.69 0.37 -3.27
C GLY A 260 -17.23 1.78 -3.52
N CYS A 261 -18.51 2.02 -3.27
CA CYS A 261 -19.10 3.37 -3.32
C CYS A 261 -18.44 4.32 -2.30
N PHE A 262 -18.14 3.82 -1.10
CA PHE A 262 -17.43 4.59 -0.09
C PHE A 262 -16.01 4.97 -0.55
N VAL A 263 -15.24 4.02 -1.10
CA VAL A 263 -13.91 4.27 -1.68
C VAL A 263 -14.00 5.33 -2.79
N LEU A 264 -14.99 5.21 -3.68
CA LEU A 264 -15.18 6.17 -4.77
C LEU A 264 -15.48 7.57 -4.23
N ALA A 265 -16.38 7.69 -3.25
CA ALA A 265 -16.73 8.96 -2.62
C ALA A 265 -15.50 9.61 -1.96
N ILE A 266 -14.71 8.85 -1.19
CA ILE A 266 -13.48 9.37 -0.57
C ILE A 266 -12.44 9.75 -1.63
N THR A 267 -12.33 8.99 -2.72
CA THR A 267 -11.41 9.32 -3.83
C THR A 267 -11.80 10.65 -4.49
N VAL A 268 -13.10 10.88 -4.71
CA VAL A 268 -13.61 12.16 -5.23
C VAL A 268 -13.33 13.31 -4.25
N VAL A 269 -13.61 13.14 -2.96
CA VAL A 269 -13.28 14.16 -1.93
C VAL A 269 -11.77 14.43 -1.92
N SER A 270 -10.95 13.39 -2.03
CA SER A 270 -9.49 13.50 -2.03
C SER A 270 -8.95 14.25 -3.26
N ALA A 271 -9.64 14.21 -4.39
CA ALA A 271 -9.26 14.98 -5.58
C ALA A 271 -9.22 16.50 -5.30
N PHE A 272 -10.12 16.98 -4.41
CA PHE A 272 -10.21 18.39 -4.04
C PHE A 272 -9.42 18.74 -2.77
N THR A 273 -9.09 17.76 -1.93
CA THR A 273 -8.51 18.02 -0.60
C THR A 273 -7.04 17.67 -0.49
N LEU A 274 -6.53 16.74 -1.30
CA LEU A 274 -5.09 16.43 -1.32
C LEU A 274 -4.31 17.56 -2.00
N SER A 275 -3.23 18.00 -1.35
CA SER A 275 -2.36 19.06 -1.88
C SER A 275 -1.48 18.55 -3.02
N SER A 276 -1.27 19.36 -4.05
CA SER A 276 -0.27 19.09 -5.08
C SER A 276 1.11 19.62 -4.67
N ARG A 277 2.19 19.12 -5.30
CA ARG A 277 3.56 19.62 -5.08
C ARG A 277 3.71 21.07 -5.51
N GLU A 278 3.00 21.49 -6.54
CA GLU A 278 3.03 22.85 -7.08
C GLU A 278 2.40 23.86 -6.13
N GLU A 279 1.29 23.51 -5.47
CA GLU A 279 0.65 24.35 -4.45
C GLU A 279 1.56 24.59 -3.25
N ASN A 280 2.41 23.61 -2.89
CA ASN A 280 3.37 23.75 -1.81
C ASN A 280 4.53 24.69 -2.16
N ALA A 281 5.02 24.64 -3.38
CA ALA A 281 6.07 25.55 -3.85
C ALA A 281 5.58 27.01 -3.92
N ALA A 282 4.33 27.22 -4.30
CA ALA A 282 3.70 28.53 -4.31
C ALA A 282 3.44 29.08 -2.89
N GLY A 283 2.96 28.22 -1.98
CA GLY A 283 2.70 28.58 -0.59
C GLY A 283 3.97 28.94 0.19
N ASN A 284 5.09 28.23 -0.03
CA ASN A 284 6.36 28.56 0.59
C ASN A 284 6.95 29.87 0.07
N LYS A 285 6.82 30.17 -1.23
CA LYS A 285 7.24 31.47 -1.79
C LYS A 285 6.45 32.65 -1.23
N ALA A 286 5.16 32.45 -0.93
CA ALA A 286 4.33 33.51 -0.33
C ALA A 286 4.68 33.78 1.14
N LEU A 287 5.24 32.81 1.86
CA LEU A 287 5.70 32.94 3.25
C LEU A 287 7.10 33.54 3.37
N GLU A 288 7.92 33.46 2.33
CA GLU A 288 9.26 34.08 2.29
C GLU A 288 9.21 35.58 1.91
N VAL A 289 8.07 36.10 1.46
CA VAL A 289 7.87 37.50 1.04
C VAL A 289 7.23 38.37 2.16
N HIS A 290 6.92 37.79 3.30
CA HIS A 290 6.43 38.44 4.50
C HIS A 290 7.38 38.21 5.68
#